data_891eb8199653ff39e06cea03c018f269
#
_entry.id   891eb8199653ff39e06cea03c018f269
#
_cell.length_a   1.000
_cell.length_b   1.000
_cell.length_c   1.000
_cell.angle_alpha   90.00
_cell.angle_beta   90.00
_cell.angle_gamma   90.00
#
_symmetry.space_group_name_H-M   'P 1'
#
loop_
_entity.id
_entity.type
_entity.pdbx_description
1 polymer ?
#
loop_
_entity_poly.entity_id
_entity_poly.type
_entity_poly.pdbx_seq_one_letter_code
_entity_poly.pdbx_strand_id
1 'polypeptide(L)'
;MTDDPPDDRYEAGMRVRREVLGDDHVDRANAAITPLDAAFQRYITETAWGGIWTRDQQLDRRTRSCITIALLTALRADKELAMHIRGGLRNGLTPAEITEVILHTVPYSGIPAANAAIKVAKTVLGEEH
;
A
#
# COMPACT_ATOMS: atom_id res chain seq x y z
N MET A 1 10.24 -31.08 6.41
CA MET A 1 10.16 -30.41 5.26
C MET A 1 9.24 -29.26 5.36
N THR A 2 9.47 -28.33 4.67
CA THR A 2 8.64 -27.28 4.82
C THR A 2 7.44 -27.49 4.11
N ASP A 3 6.46 -27.14 4.70
CA ASP A 3 5.22 -27.38 4.24
C ASP A 3 4.81 -26.41 3.23
N ASP A 4 5.33 -25.23 3.30
CA ASP A 4 4.96 -24.17 2.39
C ASP A 4 6.12 -23.83 1.51
N PRO A 5 6.14 -24.31 0.28
CA PRO A 5 7.17 -23.88 -0.63
C PRO A 5 7.18 -22.37 -0.70
N PRO A 6 8.33 -21.75 -0.92
CA PRO A 6 8.39 -20.30 -1.09
C PRO A 6 7.41 -19.79 -2.13
N ASP A 7 7.07 -20.62 -3.13
CA ASP A 7 6.18 -20.22 -4.19
C ASP A 7 4.75 -19.95 -3.73
N ASP A 8 4.29 -20.72 -2.73
CA ASP A 8 2.93 -20.52 -2.22
C ASP A 8 2.76 -19.14 -1.62
N ARG A 9 3.73 -18.68 -0.83
CA ARG A 9 3.67 -17.37 -0.22
C ARG A 9 3.83 -16.27 -1.26
N TYR A 10 4.70 -16.46 -2.22
CA TYR A 10 4.89 -15.51 -3.30
C TYR A 10 3.61 -15.38 -4.13
N GLU A 11 3.00 -16.49 -4.50
CA GLU A 11 1.81 -16.44 -5.33
C GLU A 11 0.62 -15.84 -4.59
N ALA A 12 0.44 -16.21 -3.33
CA ALA A 12 -0.58 -15.59 -2.51
C ALA A 12 -0.35 -14.09 -2.40
N GLY A 13 0.89 -13.69 -2.21
CA GLY A 13 1.26 -12.28 -2.10
C GLY A 13 1.02 -11.53 -3.40
N MET A 14 1.38 -12.14 -4.54
CA MET A 14 1.16 -11.49 -5.82
C MET A 14 -0.32 -11.28 -6.09
N ARG A 15 -1.14 -12.26 -5.73
CA ARG A 15 -2.59 -12.13 -5.90
C ARG A 15 -3.15 -10.99 -5.07
N VAL A 16 -2.77 -10.92 -3.79
CA VAL A 16 -3.24 -9.86 -2.91
C VAL A 16 -2.73 -8.50 -3.36
N ARG A 17 -1.48 -8.43 -3.77
CA ARG A 17 -0.88 -7.20 -4.28
C ARG A 17 -1.69 -6.66 -5.45
N ARG A 18 -2.09 -7.55 -6.38
CA ARG A 18 -2.90 -7.15 -7.52
C ARG A 18 -4.28 -6.67 -7.11
N GLU A 19 -4.87 -7.33 -6.12
CA GLU A 19 -6.20 -6.93 -5.65
C GLU A 19 -6.17 -5.55 -4.99
N VAL A 20 -5.11 -5.23 -4.28
CA VAL A 20 -5.00 -3.96 -3.57
C VAL A 20 -4.51 -2.83 -4.48
N LEU A 21 -3.48 -3.08 -5.28
CA LEU A 21 -2.86 -2.02 -6.07
C LEU A 21 -3.36 -1.95 -7.51
N GLY A 22 -4.04 -3.00 -7.97
CA GLY A 22 -4.56 -3.06 -9.34
C GLY A 22 -3.57 -3.71 -10.29
N ASP A 23 -4.10 -4.40 -11.29
CA ASP A 23 -3.28 -5.15 -12.23
C ASP A 23 -2.36 -4.25 -13.04
N ASP A 24 -2.86 -3.09 -13.48
CA ASP A 24 -2.04 -2.20 -14.31
C ASP A 24 -0.80 -1.73 -13.57
N HIS A 25 -0.96 -1.35 -12.29
CA HIS A 25 0.18 -0.92 -11.49
C HIS A 25 1.17 -2.06 -11.31
N VAL A 26 0.67 -3.24 -10.97
CA VAL A 26 1.54 -4.39 -10.70
C VAL A 26 2.24 -4.85 -11.97
N ASP A 27 1.56 -4.83 -13.10
CA ASP A 27 2.17 -5.19 -14.38
C ASP A 27 3.31 -4.23 -14.73
N ARG A 28 3.11 -2.92 -14.53
CA ARG A 28 4.17 -1.95 -14.77
C ARG A 28 5.35 -2.17 -13.83
N ALA A 29 5.06 -2.42 -12.55
CA ALA A 29 6.11 -2.66 -11.57
C ALA A 29 6.90 -3.92 -11.92
N ASN A 30 6.22 -4.99 -12.31
CA ASN A 30 6.87 -6.24 -12.67
C ASN A 30 7.73 -6.07 -13.92
N ALA A 31 7.25 -5.29 -14.88
CA ALA A 31 8.01 -5.05 -16.11
C ALA A 31 9.28 -4.24 -15.85
N ALA A 32 9.32 -3.48 -14.78
CA ALA A 32 10.47 -2.67 -14.42
C ALA A 32 11.52 -3.41 -13.59
N ILE A 33 11.24 -4.64 -13.18
CA ILE A 33 12.19 -5.42 -12.38
C ILE A 33 13.43 -5.75 -13.20
N THR A 34 14.60 -5.58 -12.60
CA THR A 34 15.87 -5.91 -13.21
C THR A 34 16.63 -6.87 -12.30
N PRO A 35 17.76 -7.44 -12.75
CA PRO A 35 18.56 -8.28 -11.84
C PRO A 35 19.01 -7.56 -10.57
N LEU A 36 19.08 -6.23 -10.61
CA LEU A 36 19.50 -5.46 -9.47
C LEU A 36 18.50 -5.56 -8.32
N ASP A 37 17.20 -5.54 -8.61
CA ASP A 37 16.19 -5.48 -7.56
C ASP A 37 15.25 -6.69 -7.52
N ALA A 38 15.53 -7.73 -8.33
CA ALA A 38 14.63 -8.87 -8.41
C ALA A 38 14.44 -9.54 -7.05
N ALA A 39 15.52 -9.75 -6.30
CA ALA A 39 15.44 -10.39 -4.99
C ALA A 39 14.64 -9.51 -4.00
N PHE A 40 14.83 -8.20 -4.08
CA PHE A 40 14.13 -7.28 -3.21
C PHE A 40 12.61 -7.28 -3.49
N GLN A 41 12.25 -7.27 -4.77
CA GLN A 41 10.84 -7.30 -5.15
C GLN A 41 10.17 -8.61 -4.74
N ARG A 42 10.90 -9.72 -4.87
CA ARG A 42 10.39 -11.00 -4.41
C ARG A 42 10.21 -11.01 -2.90
N TYR A 43 11.15 -10.47 -2.17
CA TYR A 43 11.07 -10.41 -0.71
C TYR A 43 9.85 -9.60 -0.26
N ILE A 44 9.61 -8.45 -0.89
CA ILE A 44 8.44 -7.62 -0.58
C ILE A 44 7.15 -8.41 -0.83
N THR A 45 7.09 -9.08 -1.98
CA THR A 45 5.89 -9.83 -2.34
C THR A 45 5.63 -10.97 -1.36
N GLU A 46 6.68 -11.66 -0.94
CA GLU A 46 6.54 -12.77 0.01
C GLU A 46 6.23 -12.30 1.42
N THR A 47 6.88 -11.25 1.89
CA THR A 47 6.78 -10.86 3.29
C THR A 47 5.67 -9.87 3.56
N ALA A 48 5.56 -8.80 2.78
CA ALA A 48 4.53 -7.82 3.01
C ALA A 48 3.20 -8.31 2.46
N TRP A 49 3.16 -8.62 1.18
CA TRP A 49 1.89 -9.01 0.56
C TRP A 49 1.47 -10.42 0.92
N GLY A 50 2.41 -11.36 0.96
CA GLY A 50 2.12 -12.75 1.28
C GLY A 50 2.10 -13.04 2.76
N GLY A 51 2.80 -12.24 3.57
CA GLY A 51 2.92 -12.49 5.00
C GLY A 51 2.00 -11.63 5.86
N ILE A 52 1.68 -10.43 5.41
CA ILE A 52 0.89 -9.47 6.19
C ILE A 52 -0.47 -9.20 5.57
N TRP A 53 -0.50 -8.83 4.30
CA TRP A 53 -1.76 -8.42 3.68
C TRP A 53 -2.72 -9.58 3.40
N THR A 54 -2.28 -10.81 3.62
CA THR A 54 -3.15 -11.99 3.56
C THR A 54 -3.89 -12.25 4.88
N ARG A 55 -3.60 -11.48 5.93
CA ARG A 55 -4.14 -11.74 7.27
C ARG A 55 -5.46 -11.01 7.48
N ASP A 56 -6.43 -11.25 6.59
CA ASP A 56 -7.70 -10.52 6.57
C ASP A 56 -8.53 -10.77 7.83
N GLN A 57 -8.42 -11.94 8.42
CA GLN A 57 -9.22 -12.27 9.59
C GLN A 57 -8.73 -11.59 10.85
N GLN A 58 -7.45 -11.22 10.89
CA GLN A 58 -6.91 -10.50 12.03
C GLN A 58 -7.16 -9.01 11.92
N LEU A 59 -7.08 -8.47 10.69
CA LEU A 59 -7.28 -7.06 10.44
C LEU A 59 -7.67 -6.92 8.98
N ASP A 60 -8.79 -6.28 8.69
CA ASP A 60 -9.27 -6.22 7.33
C ASP A 60 -8.46 -5.24 6.48
N ARG A 61 -8.66 -5.32 5.17
CA ARG A 61 -7.86 -4.52 4.23
C ARG A 61 -8.14 -3.03 4.34
N ARG A 62 -9.37 -2.68 4.66
CA ARG A 62 -9.76 -1.29 4.86
C ARG A 62 -8.94 -0.68 5.98
N THR A 63 -8.87 -1.37 7.10
CA THR A 63 -8.10 -0.92 8.26
C THR A 63 -6.60 -0.91 7.96
N ARG A 64 -6.11 -1.93 7.25
CA ARG A 64 -4.69 -1.97 6.88
C ARG A 64 -4.33 -0.78 6.00
N SER A 65 -5.20 -0.41 5.08
CA SER A 65 -4.96 0.79 4.26
C SER A 65 -4.87 2.04 5.11
N CYS A 66 -5.72 2.19 6.12
CA CYS A 66 -5.65 3.34 7.03
C CYS A 66 -4.30 3.40 7.73
N ILE A 67 -3.84 2.26 8.26
CA ILE A 67 -2.55 2.19 8.95
C ILE A 67 -1.42 2.53 8.00
N THR A 68 -1.45 1.96 6.80
CA THR A 68 -0.40 2.18 5.81
C THR A 68 -0.34 3.65 5.39
N ILE A 69 -1.49 4.25 5.12
CA ILE A 69 -1.57 5.67 4.73
C ILE A 69 -1.00 6.54 5.85
N ALA A 70 -1.34 6.25 7.11
CA ALA A 70 -0.83 7.02 8.23
C ALA A 70 0.68 6.90 8.35
N LEU A 71 1.21 5.68 8.22
CA LEU A 71 2.66 5.46 8.32
C LEU A 71 3.41 6.15 7.18
N LEU A 72 2.89 6.05 5.96
CA LEU A 72 3.55 6.67 4.81
C LEU A 72 3.49 8.20 4.88
N THR A 73 2.44 8.74 5.48
CA THR A 73 2.36 10.17 5.76
C THR A 73 3.47 10.57 6.73
N ALA A 74 3.59 9.86 7.84
CA ALA A 74 4.58 10.16 8.86
C ALA A 74 6.01 10.02 8.32
N LEU A 75 6.26 9.02 7.49
CA LEU A 75 7.56 8.76 6.90
C LEU A 75 7.86 9.65 5.70
N ARG A 76 6.88 10.40 5.23
CA ARG A 76 6.99 11.28 4.07
C ARG A 76 7.37 10.51 2.81
N ALA A 77 6.83 9.31 2.68
CA ALA A 77 7.06 8.45 1.52
C ALA A 77 5.99 8.74 0.47
N ASP A 78 6.14 9.86 -0.24
CA ASP A 78 5.07 10.40 -1.08
C ASP A 78 4.68 9.49 -2.24
N LYS A 79 5.65 8.84 -2.87
CA LYS A 79 5.34 7.94 -3.99
C LYS A 79 4.53 6.74 -3.53
N GLU A 80 4.96 6.12 -2.44
CA GLU A 80 4.26 4.98 -1.88
C GLU A 80 2.90 5.39 -1.34
N LEU A 81 2.82 6.61 -0.79
CA LEU A 81 1.55 7.13 -0.30
C LEU A 81 0.54 7.24 -1.44
N ALA A 82 0.93 7.77 -2.59
CA ALA A 82 0.02 7.87 -3.73
C ALA A 82 -0.52 6.49 -4.12
N MET A 83 0.37 5.51 -4.18
CA MET A 83 0.01 4.13 -4.50
C MET A 83 -0.99 3.56 -3.50
N HIS A 84 -0.77 3.80 -2.22
CA HIS A 84 -1.63 3.25 -1.18
C HIS A 84 -2.91 4.04 -0.96
N ILE A 85 -2.98 5.29 -1.39
CA ILE A 85 -4.26 6.00 -1.45
C ILE A 85 -5.14 5.36 -2.51
N ARG A 86 -4.58 5.05 -3.68
CA ARG A 86 -5.35 4.32 -4.70
C ARG A 86 -5.77 2.95 -4.20
N GLY A 87 -4.87 2.26 -3.53
CA GLY A 87 -5.19 0.97 -2.92
C GLY A 87 -6.26 1.07 -1.86
N GLY A 88 -6.23 2.14 -1.07
CA GLY A 88 -7.25 2.39 -0.05
C GLY A 88 -8.64 2.56 -0.64
N LEU A 89 -8.72 3.27 -1.77
CA LEU A 89 -10.00 3.41 -2.48
C LEU A 89 -10.49 2.04 -2.94
N ARG A 90 -9.62 1.19 -3.48
CA ARG A 90 -9.99 -0.17 -3.87
C ARG A 90 -10.46 -0.99 -2.68
N ASN A 91 -9.87 -0.76 -1.52
CA ASN A 91 -10.21 -1.49 -0.30
C ASN A 91 -11.43 -0.90 0.40
N GLY A 92 -12.09 0.10 -0.20
CA GLY A 92 -13.36 0.62 0.29
C GLY A 92 -13.29 1.90 1.11
N LEU A 93 -12.12 2.54 1.20
CA LEU A 93 -12.05 3.83 1.88
C LEU A 93 -12.66 4.91 0.99
N THR A 94 -13.32 5.88 1.63
CA THR A 94 -13.80 7.06 0.94
C THR A 94 -12.74 8.15 0.97
N PRO A 95 -12.81 9.13 0.05
CA PRO A 95 -11.91 10.29 0.12
C PRO A 95 -11.95 10.98 1.48
N ALA A 96 -13.12 11.09 2.09
CA ALA A 96 -13.25 11.72 3.41
C ALA A 96 -12.49 10.92 4.47
N GLU A 97 -12.54 9.59 4.40
CA GLU A 97 -11.84 8.75 5.35
C GLU A 97 -10.34 8.85 5.18
N ILE A 98 -9.87 8.91 3.93
CA ILE A 98 -8.45 9.08 3.67
C ILE A 98 -7.95 10.41 4.23
N THR A 99 -8.71 11.47 4.01
CA THR A 99 -8.35 12.79 4.56
C THR A 99 -8.34 12.75 6.08
N GLU A 100 -9.30 12.04 6.68
CA GLU A 100 -9.37 11.95 8.13
C GLU A 100 -8.18 11.20 8.71
N VAL A 101 -7.70 10.16 8.02
CA VAL A 101 -6.48 9.44 8.43
C VAL A 101 -5.29 10.40 8.45
N ILE A 102 -5.14 11.19 7.39
CA ILE A 102 -4.02 12.14 7.31
C ILE A 102 -4.15 13.18 8.43
N LEU A 103 -5.35 13.69 8.67
CA LEU A 103 -5.59 14.64 9.74
C LEU A 103 -5.19 14.06 11.09
N HIS A 104 -5.48 12.79 11.31
CA HIS A 104 -5.16 12.12 12.57
C HIS A 104 -3.65 12.05 12.83
N THR A 105 -2.83 12.06 11.78
CA THR A 105 -1.37 12.00 11.98
C THR A 105 -0.78 13.30 12.52
N VAL A 106 -1.52 14.43 12.43
CA VAL A 106 -0.96 15.74 12.77
C VAL A 106 -0.40 15.83 14.17
N PRO A 107 -1.13 15.38 15.24
CA PRO A 107 -0.59 15.48 16.59
C PRO A 107 0.67 14.63 16.82
N TYR A 108 0.90 13.62 15.99
CA TYR A 108 1.97 12.65 16.21
C TYR A 108 3.16 12.84 15.31
N SER A 109 2.95 13.33 14.07
CA SER A 109 4.04 13.47 13.12
C SER A 109 4.20 14.87 12.54
N GLY A 110 3.30 15.79 12.89
CA GLY A 110 3.48 17.20 12.58
C GLY A 110 2.77 17.67 11.33
N ILE A 111 2.56 18.98 11.27
CA ILE A 111 1.86 19.64 10.17
C ILE A 111 2.61 19.50 8.85
N PRO A 112 3.95 19.65 8.79
CA PRO A 112 4.62 19.57 7.49
C PRO A 112 4.43 18.22 6.79
N ALA A 113 4.48 17.11 7.55
CA ALA A 113 4.27 15.79 6.96
C ALA A 113 2.85 15.66 6.44
N ALA A 114 1.86 16.09 7.23
CA ALA A 114 0.47 16.04 6.82
C ALA A 114 0.20 16.94 5.61
N ASN A 115 0.83 18.11 5.56
CA ASN A 115 0.68 19.01 4.42
C ASN A 115 1.18 18.37 3.12
N ALA A 116 2.33 17.70 3.17
CA ALA A 116 2.84 16.98 2.01
C ALA A 116 1.88 15.88 1.59
N ALA A 117 1.33 15.15 2.57
CA ALA A 117 0.39 14.07 2.29
C ALA A 117 -0.91 14.57 1.68
N ILE A 118 -1.42 15.70 2.14
CA ILE A 118 -2.62 16.29 1.56
C ILE A 118 -2.41 16.66 0.09
N LYS A 119 -1.23 17.15 -0.26
CA LYS A 119 -0.93 17.44 -1.67
C LYS A 119 -0.98 16.18 -2.51
N VAL A 120 -0.41 15.09 -2.02
CA VAL A 120 -0.48 13.80 -2.71
C VAL A 120 -1.93 13.36 -2.86
N ALA A 121 -2.70 13.45 -1.78
CA ALA A 121 -4.10 13.04 -1.78
C ALA A 121 -4.92 13.86 -2.79
N LYS A 122 -4.68 15.16 -2.86
CA LYS A 122 -5.40 16.01 -3.83
C LYS A 122 -5.14 15.56 -5.25
N THR A 123 -3.89 15.21 -5.55
CA THR A 123 -3.55 14.73 -6.89
C THR A 123 -4.25 13.41 -7.19
N VAL A 124 -4.14 12.44 -6.28
CA VAL A 124 -4.70 11.11 -6.51
C VAL A 124 -6.22 11.16 -6.56
N LEU A 125 -6.84 11.85 -5.60
CA LEU A 125 -8.31 11.90 -5.54
C LEU A 125 -8.88 12.70 -6.69
N GLY A 126 -8.11 13.66 -7.24
CA GLY A 126 -8.51 14.36 -8.44
C GLY A 126 -8.51 13.50 -9.68
N GLU A 127 -7.66 12.49 -9.72
CA GLU A 127 -7.62 11.53 -10.85
C GLU A 127 -8.90 10.71 -10.93
N GLU A 128 -9.58 10.52 -9.82
CA GLU A 128 -10.74 9.65 -9.76
C GLU A 128 -11.98 10.29 -10.35
N HIS A 129 -11.91 11.50 -10.77
CA HIS A 129 -13.03 12.21 -11.35
C HIS A 129 -12.76 12.57 -12.81
#